data_67d81c38d0bb4afe0492d95de4d056c3
#
_entry.id   67d81c38d0bb4afe0492d95de4d056c3
#
_cell.length_a   1.000
_cell.length_b   1.000
_cell.length_c   1.000
_cell.angle_alpha   90.00
_cell.angle_beta   90.00
_cell.angle_gamma   90.00
#
_symmetry.space_group_name_H-M   'P 1'
#
loop_
_entity.id
_entity.type
_entity.pdbx_description
1 polymer ?
#
loop_
_entity_poly.entity_id
_entity_poly.type
_entity_poly.pdbx_seq_one_letter_code
_entity_poly.pdbx_strand_id
1 'polypeptide(L)'
;ANKFDVKLNNLGKGVKWEGGTMEGQGGGHKINLVREFIQDKKDHDVILFLDGYDTFLTDYTDEIISRYIEFSHNIVFSSERFCWPDERYGSELKALNTDQSTPYQYLNSGMYIGRVDELKKLFAEPIENYEDDQLYVQKQLLKGECDIVCDVEGYMFTTHEPQISKTNGQLYNPVTNCYSCAYHGNGGEDAKVILNNIYQRFFGNPVISYTQTKSYDILSDDMLLIDFMSEDMCKKMISLSEKHTFKSLSYDKVKGQELRLKEFGLWDELEEHWNTHIYPIVSEFWNPCHMWGMRDAFLIKYEMDKQRDLPLHNDASLVTGSVKLNDDYEGGVLEFPRQKFSNKDIPIGKCILFPGQVTHGHLSTSITKGTKYSLTIWSQRYSGDNI
;
A
#
# COMPACT_ATOMS: atom_id res chain seq x y z
N ALA A 1 -2.17 1.61 -18.19
CA ALA A 1 -2.07 1.67 -19.65
C ALA A 1 -2.89 2.84 -20.22
N ASN A 2 -4.19 2.93 -19.94
CA ASN A 2 -5.04 3.99 -20.53
C ASN A 2 -4.57 5.43 -20.23
N LYS A 3 -4.01 5.68 -19.03
CA LYS A 3 -3.50 7.03 -18.68
C LYS A 3 -2.31 7.45 -19.56
N PHE A 4 -1.51 6.48 -19.99
CA PHE A 4 -0.27 6.71 -20.74
C PHE A 4 -0.37 6.31 -22.21
N ASP A 5 -1.59 6.09 -22.71
CA ASP A 5 -1.91 5.68 -24.09
C ASP A 5 -1.13 4.44 -24.57
N VAL A 6 -0.93 3.48 -23.66
CA VAL A 6 -0.20 2.23 -23.94
C VAL A 6 -1.18 1.11 -24.30
N LYS A 7 -0.99 0.52 -25.45
CA LYS A 7 -1.74 -0.69 -25.87
C LYS A 7 -1.07 -1.93 -25.29
N LEU A 8 -1.77 -2.65 -24.43
CA LEU A 8 -1.30 -3.91 -23.85
C LEU A 8 -1.78 -5.14 -24.66
N ASN A 9 -0.88 -6.09 -24.85
CA ASN A 9 -1.20 -7.43 -25.31
C ASN A 9 -1.32 -8.35 -24.08
N ASN A 10 -2.54 -8.71 -23.71
CA ASN A 10 -2.76 -9.60 -22.57
C ASN A 10 -2.64 -11.08 -23.03
N LEU A 11 -1.48 -11.68 -22.79
CA LEU A 11 -1.14 -13.03 -23.25
C LEU A 11 -1.93 -14.12 -22.50
N GLY A 12 -2.27 -13.89 -21.24
CA GLY A 12 -3.02 -14.84 -20.41
C GLY A 12 -4.54 -14.73 -20.52
N LYS A 13 -5.08 -13.77 -21.30
CA LYS A 13 -6.52 -13.56 -21.38
C LYS A 13 -7.26 -14.73 -22.03
N GLY A 14 -8.11 -15.41 -21.23
CA GLY A 14 -8.89 -16.56 -21.71
C GLY A 14 -8.10 -17.87 -21.77
N VAL A 15 -6.85 -17.87 -21.37
CA VAL A 15 -6.01 -19.07 -21.25
C VAL A 15 -6.18 -19.66 -19.86
N LYS A 16 -6.28 -20.98 -19.74
CA LYS A 16 -6.26 -21.66 -18.44
C LYS A 16 -4.87 -21.50 -17.81
N TRP A 17 -4.83 -21.00 -16.60
CA TRP A 17 -3.57 -20.87 -15.88
C TRP A 17 -3.01 -22.25 -15.47
N GLU A 18 -1.75 -22.52 -15.80
CA GLU A 18 -1.04 -23.77 -15.51
C GLU A 18 0.30 -23.52 -14.77
N GLY A 19 0.58 -22.28 -14.37
CA GLY A 19 1.84 -21.84 -13.76
C GLY A 19 1.94 -22.02 -12.24
N GLY A 20 1.14 -22.92 -11.64
CA GLY A 20 1.16 -23.15 -10.19
C GLY A 20 0.24 -22.21 -9.41
N THR A 21 0.39 -22.20 -8.07
CA THR A 21 -0.51 -21.49 -7.15
C THR A 21 -0.15 -20.02 -6.93
N MET A 22 1.02 -19.56 -7.35
CA MET A 22 1.60 -18.24 -7.08
C MET A 22 1.88 -17.94 -5.59
N GLU A 23 1.62 -18.87 -4.69
CA GLU A 23 2.00 -18.80 -3.28
C GLU A 23 3.39 -19.40 -3.01
N GLY A 24 3.99 -20.01 -4.04
CA GLY A 24 5.29 -20.64 -4.01
C GLY A 24 5.95 -20.56 -5.38
N GLN A 25 6.83 -21.51 -5.68
CA GLN A 25 7.48 -21.62 -6.98
C GLN A 25 6.45 -21.83 -8.09
N GLY A 26 6.66 -21.16 -9.23
CA GLY A 26 5.79 -21.26 -10.40
C GLY A 26 6.06 -20.15 -11.41
N GLY A 27 5.19 -20.05 -12.41
CA GLY A 27 5.26 -18.95 -13.40
C GLY A 27 5.87 -19.34 -14.75
N GLY A 28 6.42 -20.54 -14.94
CA GLY A 28 6.97 -21.00 -16.21
C GLY A 28 5.98 -20.88 -17.38
N HIS A 29 4.68 -20.96 -17.09
CA HIS A 29 3.63 -20.68 -18.06
C HIS A 29 3.73 -19.28 -18.68
N LYS A 30 4.14 -18.26 -17.90
CA LYS A 30 4.38 -16.88 -18.40
C LYS A 30 5.48 -16.89 -19.48
N ILE A 31 6.59 -17.57 -19.19
CA ILE A 31 7.71 -17.69 -20.14
C ILE A 31 7.26 -18.36 -21.43
N ASN A 32 6.48 -19.44 -21.35
CA ASN A 32 5.99 -20.13 -22.52
C ASN A 32 5.05 -19.25 -23.35
N LEU A 33 4.16 -18.48 -22.72
CA LEU A 33 3.30 -17.52 -23.41
C LEU A 33 4.10 -16.40 -24.10
N VAL A 34 5.12 -15.87 -23.44
CA VAL A 34 6.01 -14.85 -24.05
C VAL A 34 6.81 -15.46 -25.18
N ARG A 35 7.37 -16.66 -25.00
CA ARG A 35 8.09 -17.39 -26.05
C ARG A 35 7.24 -17.55 -27.32
N GLU A 36 5.98 -17.95 -27.19
CA GLU A 36 5.06 -18.06 -28.31
C GLU A 36 4.79 -16.70 -28.96
N PHE A 37 4.52 -15.69 -28.14
CA PHE A 37 4.19 -14.35 -28.61
C PHE A 37 5.31 -13.68 -29.43
N ILE A 38 6.58 -13.91 -29.08
CA ILE A 38 7.71 -13.24 -29.74
C ILE A 38 8.18 -13.95 -31.03
N GLN A 39 7.69 -15.14 -31.34
CA GLN A 39 8.18 -15.92 -32.52
C GLN A 39 8.01 -15.17 -33.83
N ASP A 40 6.87 -14.52 -34.03
CA ASP A 40 6.51 -13.80 -35.24
C ASP A 40 6.91 -12.31 -35.23
N LYS A 41 7.54 -11.85 -34.15
CA LYS A 41 8.03 -10.46 -34.03
C LYS A 41 9.40 -10.30 -34.70
N LYS A 42 9.66 -9.07 -35.16
CA LYS A 42 10.95 -8.73 -35.77
C LYS A 42 12.05 -8.71 -34.72
N ASP A 43 13.24 -9.13 -35.06
CA ASP A 43 14.36 -9.24 -34.15
C ASP A 43 14.73 -7.93 -33.46
N HIS A 44 14.53 -6.79 -34.12
CA HIS A 44 14.80 -5.46 -33.60
C HIS A 44 13.63 -4.82 -32.83
N ASP A 45 12.46 -5.47 -32.78
CA ASP A 45 11.35 -5.02 -31.93
C ASP A 45 11.78 -5.07 -30.47
N VAL A 46 11.21 -4.20 -29.65
CA VAL A 46 11.44 -4.16 -28.22
C VAL A 46 10.14 -4.56 -27.49
N ILE A 47 10.24 -5.46 -26.54
CA ILE A 47 9.12 -5.94 -25.73
C ILE A 47 9.31 -5.43 -24.30
N LEU A 48 8.31 -4.72 -23.78
CA LEU A 48 8.13 -4.46 -22.36
C LEU A 48 7.16 -5.50 -21.79
N PHE A 49 7.62 -6.30 -20.86
CA PHE A 49 6.81 -7.27 -20.12
C PHE A 49 6.46 -6.74 -18.75
N LEU A 50 5.21 -6.95 -18.32
CA LEU A 50 4.70 -6.62 -17.01
C LEU A 50 3.82 -7.77 -16.51
N ASP A 51 3.97 -8.18 -15.27
CA ASP A 51 3.07 -9.12 -14.62
C ASP A 51 1.63 -8.56 -14.58
N GLY A 52 0.63 -9.43 -14.75
CA GLY A 52 -0.71 -9.00 -15.12
C GLY A 52 -1.57 -8.41 -14.00
N TYR A 53 -1.28 -8.73 -12.72
CA TYR A 53 -2.18 -8.41 -11.61
C TYR A 53 -1.60 -7.44 -10.58
N ASP A 54 -0.29 -7.30 -10.53
CA ASP A 54 0.44 -6.60 -9.48
C ASP A 54 1.47 -5.61 -10.01
N THR A 55 1.30 -5.16 -11.27
CA THR A 55 2.13 -4.12 -11.87
C THR A 55 1.31 -2.96 -12.42
N PHE A 56 1.89 -1.78 -12.47
CA PHE A 56 1.35 -0.67 -13.24
C PHE A 56 2.46 0.28 -13.75
N LEU A 57 2.16 0.95 -14.88
CA LEU A 57 3.02 1.97 -15.46
C LEU A 57 2.84 3.31 -14.74
N THR A 58 3.91 4.06 -14.60
CA THR A 58 3.94 5.37 -13.97
C THR A 58 4.40 6.47 -14.93
N ASP A 59 4.82 6.09 -16.15
CA ASP A 59 5.28 7.01 -17.17
C ASP A 59 4.88 6.58 -18.58
N TYR A 60 5.13 7.44 -19.57
CA TYR A 60 4.84 7.21 -20.99
C TYR A 60 5.87 6.29 -21.64
N THR A 61 5.45 5.66 -22.73
CA THR A 61 6.29 4.72 -23.48
C THR A 61 7.61 5.35 -23.96
N ASP A 62 7.58 6.61 -24.40
CA ASP A 62 8.77 7.29 -24.89
C ASP A 62 9.84 7.46 -23.82
N GLU A 63 9.41 7.77 -22.57
CA GLU A 63 10.33 7.85 -21.43
C GLU A 63 10.92 6.46 -21.09
N ILE A 64 10.10 5.43 -21.12
CA ILE A 64 10.55 4.04 -20.88
C ILE A 64 11.59 3.63 -21.89
N ILE A 65 11.36 3.91 -23.19
CA ILE A 65 12.30 3.60 -24.26
C ILE A 65 13.59 4.41 -24.14
N SER A 66 13.47 5.71 -23.81
CA SER A 66 14.65 6.57 -23.60
C SER A 66 15.57 6.01 -22.52
N ARG A 67 15.02 5.64 -21.37
CA ARG A 67 15.79 5.04 -20.27
C ARG A 67 16.34 3.66 -20.62
N TYR A 68 15.59 2.86 -21.35
CA TYR A 68 16.08 1.56 -21.82
C TYR A 68 17.34 1.71 -22.68
N ILE A 69 17.37 2.71 -23.57
CA ILE A 69 18.54 2.98 -24.41
C ILE A 69 19.75 3.39 -23.56
N GLU A 70 19.56 4.13 -22.48
CA GLU A 70 20.64 4.56 -21.57
C GLU A 70 21.32 3.39 -20.85
N PHE A 71 20.61 2.29 -20.59
CA PHE A 71 21.23 1.10 -20.01
C PHE A 71 22.30 0.47 -20.89
N SER A 72 22.25 0.69 -22.21
CA SER A 72 23.19 0.13 -23.19
C SER A 72 23.29 -1.42 -23.12
N HIS A 73 22.27 -2.08 -22.64
CA HIS A 73 22.12 -3.53 -22.57
C HIS A 73 20.90 -4.01 -23.37
N ASN A 74 20.92 -5.24 -23.83
CA ASN A 74 19.85 -5.75 -24.69
C ASN A 74 18.61 -6.19 -23.90
N ILE A 75 18.77 -6.58 -22.62
CA ILE A 75 17.66 -6.93 -21.74
C ILE A 75 17.89 -6.30 -20.36
N VAL A 76 16.88 -5.61 -19.83
CA VAL A 76 16.89 -5.01 -18.50
C VAL A 76 15.75 -5.63 -17.68
N PHE A 77 16.07 -6.24 -16.55
CA PHE A 77 15.11 -6.78 -15.59
C PHE A 77 14.95 -5.86 -14.39
N SER A 78 13.78 -5.90 -13.78
CA SER A 78 13.59 -5.35 -12.43
C SER A 78 14.43 -6.11 -11.40
N SER A 79 14.67 -5.48 -10.26
CA SER A 79 15.46 -6.06 -9.18
C SER A 79 14.76 -5.99 -7.83
N GLU A 80 15.15 -6.85 -6.89
CA GLU A 80 14.59 -6.93 -5.56
C GLU A 80 15.65 -7.20 -4.48
N ARG A 81 15.24 -7.13 -3.19
CA ARG A 81 16.14 -7.27 -2.04
C ARG A 81 16.52 -8.71 -1.73
N PHE A 82 15.67 -9.66 -2.06
CA PHE A 82 15.79 -11.05 -1.64
C PHE A 82 16.13 -11.95 -2.80
N CYS A 83 17.02 -12.91 -2.59
CA CYS A 83 17.32 -13.94 -3.58
C CYS A 83 16.23 -15.03 -3.51
N TRP A 84 15.17 -14.86 -4.27
CA TRP A 84 14.08 -15.81 -4.39
C TRP A 84 14.13 -16.49 -5.77
N PRO A 85 13.75 -17.76 -5.95
CA PRO A 85 13.32 -18.71 -4.89
C PRO A 85 14.47 -19.53 -4.29
N ASP A 86 15.71 -19.37 -4.75
CA ASP A 86 16.84 -20.20 -4.34
C ASP A 86 18.02 -19.35 -3.85
N GLU A 87 18.14 -19.20 -2.54
CA GLU A 87 19.19 -18.39 -1.91
C GLU A 87 20.62 -18.88 -2.18
N ARG A 88 20.81 -20.12 -2.64
CA ARG A 88 22.13 -20.68 -2.95
C ARG A 88 22.83 -19.90 -4.06
N TYR A 89 22.10 -19.29 -4.97
CA TYR A 89 22.64 -18.45 -6.05
C TYR A 89 22.92 -17.01 -5.62
N GLY A 90 22.58 -16.61 -4.39
CA GLY A 90 22.61 -15.22 -3.97
C GLY A 90 23.97 -14.53 -4.10
N SER A 91 25.04 -15.20 -3.71
CA SER A 91 26.40 -14.64 -3.83
C SER A 91 26.84 -14.44 -5.27
N GLU A 92 26.51 -15.39 -6.15
CA GLU A 92 26.90 -15.36 -7.56
C GLU A 92 26.08 -14.28 -8.30
N LEU A 93 24.78 -14.22 -8.09
CA LEU A 93 23.89 -13.20 -8.68
C LEU A 93 24.29 -11.79 -8.26
N LYS A 94 24.57 -11.58 -6.98
CA LYS A 94 25.00 -10.29 -6.47
C LYS A 94 26.33 -9.84 -7.07
N ALA A 95 27.25 -10.76 -7.32
CA ALA A 95 28.57 -10.47 -7.91
C ALA A 95 28.50 -9.98 -9.37
N LEU A 96 27.38 -10.21 -10.07
CA LEU A 96 27.18 -9.75 -11.44
C LEU A 96 26.85 -8.25 -11.53
N ASN A 97 26.33 -7.64 -10.45
CA ASN A 97 25.98 -6.23 -10.45
C ASN A 97 27.22 -5.36 -10.23
N THR A 98 27.40 -4.35 -11.06
CA THR A 98 28.48 -3.37 -10.97
C THR A 98 28.29 -2.40 -9.81
N ASP A 99 27.04 -2.01 -9.54
CA ASP A 99 26.68 -1.20 -8.37
C ASP A 99 26.11 -2.09 -7.25
N GLN A 100 26.79 -2.10 -6.11
CA GLN A 100 26.41 -2.81 -4.91
C GLN A 100 26.01 -1.88 -3.76
N SER A 101 25.85 -0.59 -4.04
CA SER A 101 25.45 0.42 -3.04
C SER A 101 23.98 0.30 -2.65
N THR A 102 23.14 -0.26 -3.53
CA THR A 102 21.70 -0.43 -3.29
C THR A 102 21.41 -1.80 -2.65
N PRO A 103 20.31 -1.94 -1.91
CA PRO A 103 19.88 -3.24 -1.38
C PRO A 103 19.27 -4.17 -2.45
N TYR A 104 19.00 -3.69 -3.65
CA TYR A 104 18.24 -4.37 -4.71
C TYR A 104 19.16 -5.16 -5.64
N GLN A 105 19.73 -6.23 -5.15
CA GLN A 105 20.81 -6.95 -5.82
C GLN A 105 20.36 -8.20 -6.60
N TYR A 106 19.06 -8.55 -6.54
CA TYR A 106 18.59 -9.80 -7.11
C TYR A 106 17.55 -9.56 -8.20
N LEU A 107 17.66 -10.31 -9.29
CA LEU A 107 16.71 -10.23 -10.40
C LEU A 107 15.29 -10.57 -9.93
N ASN A 108 14.32 -9.75 -10.36
CA ASN A 108 12.90 -10.01 -10.25
C ASN A 108 12.30 -10.16 -11.66
N SER A 109 11.56 -11.26 -11.92
CA SER A 109 11.05 -11.62 -13.25
C SER A 109 9.74 -10.94 -13.63
N GLY A 110 9.12 -10.17 -12.72
CA GLY A 110 7.78 -9.59 -12.95
C GLY A 110 7.76 -8.38 -13.88
N MET A 111 8.90 -7.74 -14.12
CA MET A 111 9.02 -6.67 -15.11
C MET A 111 10.37 -6.75 -15.83
N TYR A 112 10.34 -6.64 -17.14
CA TYR A 112 11.56 -6.51 -17.95
C TYR A 112 11.27 -5.86 -19.31
N ILE A 113 12.33 -5.35 -19.94
CA ILE A 113 12.31 -4.84 -21.29
C ILE A 113 13.48 -5.41 -22.06
N GLY A 114 13.28 -5.77 -23.32
CA GLY A 114 14.38 -6.30 -24.12
C GLY A 114 14.04 -6.43 -25.61
N ARG A 115 15.11 -6.55 -26.41
CA ARG A 115 15.00 -6.81 -27.84
C ARG A 115 14.55 -8.23 -28.09
N VAL A 116 13.74 -8.40 -29.10
CA VAL A 116 13.14 -9.71 -29.46
C VAL A 116 14.20 -10.77 -29.77
N ASP A 117 15.25 -10.43 -30.49
CA ASP A 117 16.36 -11.37 -30.81
C ASP A 117 17.04 -11.92 -29.54
N GLU A 118 17.28 -11.06 -28.54
CA GLU A 118 17.88 -11.47 -27.28
C GLU A 118 16.87 -12.20 -26.38
N LEU A 119 15.60 -11.79 -26.36
CA LEU A 119 14.54 -12.52 -25.65
C LEU A 119 14.30 -13.92 -26.24
N LYS A 120 14.41 -14.10 -27.56
CA LYS A 120 14.38 -15.41 -28.22
C LYS A 120 15.53 -16.31 -27.75
N LYS A 121 16.74 -15.76 -27.57
CA LYS A 121 17.89 -16.49 -27.01
C LYS A 121 17.64 -16.83 -25.53
N LEU A 122 17.24 -15.86 -24.72
CA LEU A 122 16.98 -16.03 -23.29
C LEU A 122 15.95 -17.14 -23.03
N PHE A 123 14.88 -17.18 -23.81
CA PHE A 123 13.79 -18.14 -23.65
C PHE A 123 13.89 -19.35 -24.60
N ALA A 124 15.09 -19.65 -25.17
CA ALA A 124 15.29 -20.77 -26.08
C ALA A 124 15.12 -22.13 -25.39
N GLU A 125 15.61 -22.27 -24.18
CA GLU A 125 15.47 -23.53 -23.43
C GLU A 125 14.03 -23.74 -22.97
N PRO A 126 13.51 -25.00 -23.04
CA PRO A 126 12.16 -25.30 -22.57
C PRO A 126 12.07 -25.16 -21.05
N ILE A 127 10.89 -24.77 -20.59
CA ILE A 127 10.50 -24.72 -19.18
C ILE A 127 9.12 -25.33 -19.04
N GLU A 128 8.90 -26.13 -17.99
CA GLU A 128 7.56 -26.64 -17.68
C GLU A 128 6.69 -25.50 -17.10
N ASN A 129 5.40 -25.54 -17.37
CA ASN A 129 4.48 -24.48 -16.96
C ASN A 129 4.49 -24.20 -15.45
N TYR A 130 4.70 -25.23 -14.64
CA TYR A 130 4.71 -25.17 -13.16
C TYR A 130 6.07 -24.84 -12.56
N GLU A 131 7.15 -24.81 -13.37
CA GLU A 131 8.48 -24.41 -12.88
C GLU A 131 8.56 -22.92 -12.61
N ASP A 132 9.54 -22.53 -11.80
CA ASP A 132 9.72 -21.14 -11.38
C ASP A 132 10.36 -20.30 -12.49
N ASP A 133 9.66 -19.27 -12.93
CA ASP A 133 10.10 -18.36 -13.98
C ASP A 133 11.30 -17.50 -13.54
N GLN A 134 11.34 -17.04 -12.29
CA GLN A 134 12.43 -16.23 -11.80
C GLN A 134 13.72 -17.04 -11.68
N LEU A 135 13.64 -18.26 -11.15
CA LEU A 135 14.77 -19.17 -11.09
C LEU A 135 15.29 -19.53 -12.49
N TYR A 136 14.38 -19.71 -13.45
CA TYR A 136 14.77 -19.95 -14.84
C TYR A 136 15.63 -18.80 -15.37
N VAL A 137 15.17 -17.56 -15.25
CA VAL A 137 15.91 -16.38 -15.75
C VAL A 137 17.22 -16.17 -14.98
N GLN A 138 17.24 -16.37 -13.65
CA GLN A 138 18.45 -16.30 -12.84
C GLN A 138 19.52 -17.30 -13.32
N LYS A 139 19.15 -18.52 -13.67
CA LYS A 139 20.07 -19.50 -14.24
C LYS A 139 20.60 -19.09 -15.61
N GLN A 140 19.78 -18.47 -16.46
CA GLN A 140 20.25 -17.96 -17.76
C GLN A 140 21.19 -16.78 -17.56
N LEU A 141 20.91 -15.88 -16.61
CA LEU A 141 21.80 -14.76 -16.24
C LEU A 141 23.17 -15.28 -15.79
N LEU A 142 23.21 -16.32 -14.95
CA LEU A 142 24.46 -16.93 -14.48
C LEU A 142 25.27 -17.64 -15.59
N LYS A 143 24.60 -18.13 -16.65
CA LYS A 143 25.32 -18.69 -17.82
C LYS A 143 26.09 -17.62 -18.60
N GLY A 144 25.66 -16.35 -18.55
CA GLY A 144 26.31 -15.25 -19.24
C GLY A 144 26.23 -15.28 -20.76
N GLU A 145 25.28 -16.02 -21.33
CA GLU A 145 25.10 -16.17 -22.79
C GLU A 145 24.23 -15.07 -23.40
N CYS A 146 23.44 -14.38 -22.56
CA CYS A 146 22.59 -13.26 -22.93
C CYS A 146 23.08 -11.97 -22.28
N ASP A 147 22.91 -10.86 -22.97
CA ASP A 147 23.25 -9.53 -22.45
C ASP A 147 22.11 -9.00 -21.58
N ILE A 148 22.15 -9.35 -20.30
CA ILE A 148 21.14 -9.03 -19.29
C ILE A 148 21.75 -8.17 -18.20
N VAL A 149 21.02 -7.12 -17.77
CA VAL A 149 21.34 -6.32 -16.59
C VAL A 149 20.13 -6.22 -15.66
N CYS A 150 20.37 -6.11 -14.35
CA CYS A 150 19.36 -5.80 -13.36
C CYS A 150 19.34 -4.29 -13.09
N ASP A 151 18.16 -3.70 -13.06
CA ASP A 151 17.91 -2.31 -12.68
C ASP A 151 18.01 -2.16 -11.15
N VAL A 152 19.21 -2.18 -10.61
CA VAL A 152 19.47 -2.15 -9.17
C VAL A 152 19.20 -0.80 -8.51
N GLU A 153 19.09 0.26 -9.30
CA GLU A 153 18.73 1.59 -8.81
C GLU A 153 17.23 1.86 -8.83
N GLY A 154 16.45 1.04 -9.55
CA GLY A 154 15.04 1.30 -9.79
C GLY A 154 14.80 2.46 -10.75
N TYR A 155 15.71 2.66 -11.71
CA TYR A 155 15.64 3.76 -12.68
C TYR A 155 14.48 3.61 -13.66
N MET A 156 14.16 2.35 -14.06
CA MET A 156 12.99 2.03 -14.86
C MET A 156 11.90 1.33 -14.03
N PHE A 157 12.30 0.39 -13.18
CA PHE A 157 11.43 -0.57 -12.53
C PHE A 157 11.66 -0.58 -11.01
N THR A 158 10.62 -0.37 -10.22
CA THR A 158 10.74 -0.54 -8.78
C THR A 158 9.82 -1.65 -8.27
N THR A 159 10.36 -2.49 -7.39
CA THR A 159 9.65 -3.62 -6.73
C THR A 159 9.42 -3.37 -5.24
N HIS A 160 9.83 -2.22 -4.72
CA HIS A 160 9.78 -1.89 -3.30
C HIS A 160 8.91 -0.68 -3.08
N GLU A 161 8.48 -0.48 -1.84
CA GLU A 161 7.59 0.61 -1.42
C GLU A 161 8.06 1.97 -1.98
N PRO A 162 7.55 2.39 -3.13
CA PRO A 162 7.88 3.69 -3.65
C PRO A 162 7.08 4.77 -2.95
N GLN A 163 7.55 5.99 -3.04
CA GLN A 163 6.80 7.16 -2.59
C GLN A 163 6.35 7.98 -3.79
N ILE A 164 5.29 8.76 -3.59
CA ILE A 164 4.85 9.74 -4.57
C ILE A 164 5.46 11.08 -4.20
N SER A 165 6.22 11.66 -5.14
CA SER A 165 6.85 12.97 -4.96
C SER A 165 5.78 14.05 -4.78
N LYS A 166 5.91 14.83 -3.71
CA LYS A 166 5.03 16.00 -3.44
C LYS A 166 5.25 17.13 -4.45
N THR A 167 6.40 17.16 -5.11
CA THR A 167 6.78 18.25 -6.02
C THR A 167 6.17 18.07 -7.41
N ASN A 168 6.22 16.84 -7.95
CA ASN A 168 5.83 16.55 -9.33
C ASN A 168 4.82 15.40 -9.46
N GLY A 169 4.43 14.75 -8.36
CA GLY A 169 3.48 13.64 -8.38
C GLY A 169 4.01 12.35 -9.00
N GLN A 170 5.30 12.27 -9.30
CA GLN A 170 5.92 11.06 -9.85
C GLN A 170 6.25 10.05 -8.75
N LEU A 171 6.26 8.79 -9.13
CA LEU A 171 6.68 7.69 -8.26
C LEU A 171 8.21 7.63 -8.18
N TYR A 172 8.76 7.57 -6.97
CA TYR A 172 10.21 7.45 -6.79
C TYR A 172 10.57 6.43 -5.69
N ASN A 173 11.75 5.85 -5.84
CA ASN A 173 12.33 4.99 -4.83
C ASN A 173 13.09 5.85 -3.80
N PRO A 174 12.68 5.87 -2.51
CA PRO A 174 13.33 6.73 -1.51
C PRO A 174 14.75 6.29 -1.13
N VAL A 175 15.14 5.05 -1.45
CA VAL A 175 16.48 4.53 -1.14
C VAL A 175 17.51 4.98 -2.19
N THR A 176 17.13 4.92 -3.47
CA THR A 176 18.02 5.28 -4.60
C THR A 176 17.74 6.68 -5.11
N ASN A 177 16.63 7.30 -4.69
CA ASN A 177 16.15 8.60 -5.17
C ASN A 177 15.88 8.63 -6.69
N CYS A 178 15.64 7.47 -7.29
CA CYS A 178 15.29 7.34 -8.70
C CYS A 178 13.77 7.37 -8.91
N TYR A 179 13.32 8.05 -9.97
CA TYR A 179 11.94 8.06 -10.41
C TYR A 179 11.71 6.91 -11.38
N SER A 180 10.88 5.95 -11.01
CA SER A 180 10.66 4.73 -11.79
C SER A 180 9.51 4.88 -12.78
N CYS A 181 9.59 4.19 -13.92
CA CYS A 181 8.56 4.18 -14.97
C CYS A 181 7.49 3.10 -14.76
N ALA A 182 7.76 2.11 -13.93
CA ALA A 182 6.80 1.07 -13.56
C ALA A 182 7.03 0.58 -12.14
N TYR A 183 5.95 0.13 -11.52
CA TYR A 183 5.96 -0.47 -10.18
C TYR A 183 5.38 -1.88 -10.20
N HIS A 184 6.04 -2.78 -9.48
CA HIS A 184 5.60 -4.14 -9.22
C HIS A 184 5.47 -4.37 -7.72
N GLY A 185 4.25 -4.62 -7.26
CA GLY A 185 3.96 -4.96 -5.87
C GLY A 185 4.15 -6.45 -5.60
N ASN A 186 5.36 -6.97 -5.88
CA ASN A 186 5.68 -8.38 -5.70
C ASN A 186 5.64 -8.81 -4.25
N GLY A 187 5.13 -10.00 -3.96
CA GLY A 187 5.05 -10.59 -2.62
C GLY A 187 3.64 -11.01 -2.22
N GLY A 188 3.47 -11.25 -0.90
CA GLY A 188 2.22 -11.74 -0.32
C GLY A 188 1.12 -10.67 -0.17
N GLU A 189 0.14 -10.95 0.68
CA GLU A 189 -1.03 -10.08 0.88
C GLU A 189 -0.66 -8.64 1.30
N ASP A 190 0.39 -8.46 2.12
CA ASP A 190 0.82 -7.13 2.53
C ASP A 190 1.34 -6.30 1.35
N ALA A 191 2.06 -6.91 0.41
CA ALA A 191 2.54 -6.24 -0.79
C ALA A 191 1.38 -5.80 -1.70
N LYS A 192 0.31 -6.59 -1.79
CA LYS A 192 -0.92 -6.23 -2.53
C LYS A 192 -1.64 -5.05 -1.90
N VAL A 193 -1.66 -4.96 -0.58
CA VAL A 193 -2.22 -3.80 0.15
C VAL A 193 -1.42 -2.54 -0.20
N ILE A 194 -0.09 -2.61 -0.15
CA ILE A 194 0.81 -1.51 -0.51
C ILE A 194 0.60 -1.10 -1.98
N LEU A 195 0.56 -2.06 -2.89
CA LEU A 195 0.29 -1.83 -4.31
C LEU A 195 -1.02 -1.06 -4.53
N ASN A 196 -2.11 -1.50 -3.89
CA ASN A 196 -3.41 -0.86 -4.02
C ASN A 196 -3.38 0.57 -3.48
N ASN A 197 -2.72 0.81 -2.36
CA ASN A 197 -2.58 2.14 -1.78
C ASN A 197 -1.83 3.09 -2.72
N ILE A 198 -0.69 2.66 -3.24
CA ILE A 198 0.11 3.45 -4.17
C ILE A 198 -0.64 3.68 -5.48
N TYR A 199 -1.33 2.65 -6.00
CA TYR A 199 -2.15 2.77 -7.20
C TYR A 199 -3.27 3.82 -7.03
N GLN A 200 -4.00 3.76 -5.92
CA GLN A 200 -5.08 4.72 -5.63
C GLN A 200 -4.54 6.15 -5.51
N ARG A 201 -3.40 6.34 -4.89
CA ARG A 201 -2.75 7.65 -4.75
C ARG A 201 -2.22 8.18 -6.09
N PHE A 202 -1.64 7.32 -6.89
CA PHE A 202 -1.02 7.73 -8.17
C PHE A 202 -2.05 8.03 -9.27
N PHE A 203 -3.13 7.25 -9.35
CA PHE A 203 -4.17 7.38 -10.36
C PHE A 203 -5.47 8.00 -9.86
N GLY A 204 -5.69 8.01 -8.56
CA GLY A 204 -6.88 8.57 -7.93
C GLY A 204 -6.73 10.08 -7.68
N ASN A 205 -7.85 10.79 -7.67
CA ASN A 205 -7.91 12.08 -7.00
C ASN A 205 -7.91 11.85 -5.48
N PRO A 206 -7.44 12.81 -4.67
CA PRO A 206 -7.54 12.73 -3.21
C PRO A 206 -8.98 12.38 -2.83
N VAL A 207 -9.11 11.24 -2.17
CA VAL A 207 -10.41 10.61 -2.04
C VAL A 207 -11.18 11.24 -0.89
N ILE A 208 -10.47 11.64 0.16
CA ILE A 208 -11.04 12.30 1.33
C ILE A 208 -10.31 13.61 1.57
N SER A 209 -11.06 14.70 1.71
CA SER A 209 -10.53 16.00 2.12
C SER A 209 -10.83 16.22 3.59
N TYR A 210 -9.80 16.56 4.35
CA TYR A 210 -9.89 16.86 5.77
C TYR A 210 -9.94 18.38 5.99
N THR A 211 -10.59 18.82 7.08
CA THR A 211 -10.67 20.24 7.43
C THR A 211 -9.34 20.69 8.02
N GLN A 212 -8.76 21.73 7.43
CA GLN A 212 -7.54 22.35 7.94
C GLN A 212 -7.86 23.19 9.20
N THR A 213 -7.97 22.51 10.34
CA THR A 213 -8.29 23.18 11.60
C THR A 213 -7.02 23.80 12.21
N LYS A 214 -7.20 24.95 12.90
CA LYS A 214 -6.16 25.63 13.68
C LYS A 214 -6.62 25.94 15.09
N SER A 215 -7.84 25.54 15.44
CA SER A 215 -8.47 25.83 16.74
C SER A 215 -9.14 24.58 17.27
N TYR A 216 -9.35 24.58 18.58
CA TYR A 216 -10.03 23.52 19.29
C TYR A 216 -10.91 24.09 20.40
N ASP A 217 -11.96 23.36 20.74
CA ASP A 217 -12.78 23.57 21.94
C ASP A 217 -12.37 22.57 23.01
N ILE A 218 -12.38 22.98 24.27
CA ILE A 218 -12.15 22.07 25.39
C ILE A 218 -13.51 21.51 25.82
N LEU A 219 -13.68 20.19 25.72
CA LEU A 219 -14.92 19.48 26.07
C LEU A 219 -14.99 19.13 27.55
N SER A 220 -13.88 18.67 28.09
CA SER A 220 -13.70 18.21 29.46
C SER A 220 -12.21 18.19 29.79
N ASP A 221 -11.84 17.72 31.00
CA ASP A 221 -10.45 17.56 31.40
C ASP A 221 -9.69 16.71 30.36
N ASP A 222 -8.65 17.28 29.78
CA ASP A 222 -7.80 16.65 28.75
C ASP A 222 -8.57 16.11 27.51
N MET A 223 -9.68 16.73 27.13
CA MET A 223 -10.44 16.36 25.93
C MET A 223 -10.66 17.57 25.03
N LEU A 224 -10.32 17.45 23.76
CA LEU A 224 -10.48 18.49 22.75
C LEU A 224 -11.49 18.09 21.69
N LEU A 225 -12.18 19.09 21.14
CA LEU A 225 -13.01 18.96 19.94
C LEU A 225 -12.42 19.80 18.82
N ILE A 226 -12.26 19.19 17.66
CA ILE A 226 -11.77 19.86 16.47
C ILE A 226 -12.69 19.61 15.26
N ASP A 227 -12.70 20.56 14.33
CA ASP A 227 -13.24 20.34 13.00
C ASP A 227 -12.32 19.39 12.24
N PHE A 228 -12.86 18.30 11.70
CA PHE A 228 -12.02 17.26 11.08
C PHE A 228 -12.37 16.96 9.64
N MET A 229 -13.64 16.78 9.30
CA MET A 229 -14.10 16.61 7.92
C MET A 229 -15.56 17.02 7.75
N SER A 230 -15.97 17.31 6.51
CA SER A 230 -17.35 17.61 6.19
C SER A 230 -18.24 16.35 6.22
N GLU A 231 -19.55 16.53 6.37
CA GLU A 231 -20.53 15.41 6.30
C GLU A 231 -20.45 14.67 4.96
N ASP A 232 -20.21 15.38 3.85
CA ASP A 232 -20.09 14.75 2.53
C ASP A 232 -18.85 13.86 2.46
N MET A 233 -17.75 14.25 3.10
CA MET A 233 -16.56 13.43 3.20
C MET A 233 -16.78 12.22 4.12
N CYS A 234 -17.53 12.37 5.20
CA CYS A 234 -17.95 11.24 6.04
C CYS A 234 -18.77 10.21 5.26
N LYS A 235 -19.79 10.68 4.51
CA LYS A 235 -20.61 9.81 3.63
C LYS A 235 -19.75 9.11 2.57
N LYS A 236 -18.80 9.83 1.97
CA LYS A 236 -17.87 9.29 0.98
C LYS A 236 -16.96 8.21 1.58
N MET A 237 -16.41 8.44 2.76
CA MET A 237 -15.58 7.46 3.49
C MET A 237 -16.38 6.19 3.80
N ILE A 238 -17.62 6.31 4.30
CA ILE A 238 -18.52 5.17 4.52
C ILE A 238 -18.77 4.42 3.20
N SER A 239 -19.14 5.12 2.13
CA SER A 239 -19.41 4.48 0.83
C SER A 239 -18.21 3.73 0.25
N LEU A 240 -16.99 4.21 0.49
CA LEU A 240 -15.78 3.53 0.08
C LEU A 240 -15.54 2.29 0.96
N SER A 241 -15.71 2.39 2.27
CA SER A 241 -15.49 1.29 3.21
C SER A 241 -16.44 0.11 2.99
N GLU A 242 -17.67 0.36 2.52
CA GLU A 242 -18.66 -0.69 2.23
C GLU A 242 -18.27 -1.60 1.03
N LYS A 243 -17.27 -1.24 0.28
CA LYS A 243 -16.69 -2.09 -0.78
C LYS A 243 -15.69 -3.11 -0.23
N HIS A 244 -15.38 -3.04 1.05
CA HIS A 244 -14.39 -3.86 1.74
C HIS A 244 -15.03 -4.66 2.87
N THR A 245 -14.31 -5.67 3.37
CA THR A 245 -14.81 -6.53 4.45
C THR A 245 -14.30 -6.03 5.80
N PHE A 246 -15.22 -5.68 6.69
CA PHE A 246 -14.89 -5.42 8.09
C PHE A 246 -14.59 -6.74 8.81
N LYS A 247 -13.54 -6.79 9.60
CA LYS A 247 -13.03 -7.99 10.27
C LYS A 247 -12.87 -7.75 11.77
N SER A 248 -13.11 -8.78 12.57
CA SER A 248 -12.71 -8.79 13.97
C SER A 248 -11.39 -9.51 14.11
N LEU A 249 -10.37 -8.82 14.63
CA LEU A 249 -9.04 -9.39 14.77
C LEU A 249 -9.01 -10.38 15.96
N SER A 250 -8.43 -11.56 15.73
CA SER A 250 -8.47 -12.65 16.72
C SER A 250 -7.63 -12.36 17.99
N TYR A 251 -6.62 -11.51 17.87
CA TYR A 251 -5.70 -11.14 18.96
C TYR A 251 -6.18 -9.92 19.76
N ASP A 252 -7.19 -9.19 19.30
CA ASP A 252 -7.71 -8.04 20.03
C ASP A 252 -8.50 -8.48 21.27
N LYS A 253 -8.15 -7.88 22.41
CA LYS A 253 -8.89 -8.09 23.67
C LYS A 253 -10.29 -7.50 23.63
N VAL A 254 -10.43 -6.38 22.95
CA VAL A 254 -11.70 -5.68 22.69
C VAL A 254 -11.98 -5.84 21.21
N LYS A 255 -12.89 -6.76 20.89
CA LYS A 255 -13.20 -7.11 19.50
C LYS A 255 -14.13 -6.08 18.87
N GLY A 256 -13.68 -5.49 17.78
CA GLY A 256 -14.43 -4.60 16.91
C GLY A 256 -14.64 -5.20 15.51
N GLN A 257 -15.69 -4.77 14.80
CA GLN A 257 -15.74 -4.96 13.35
C GLN A 257 -14.99 -3.80 12.72
N GLU A 258 -13.73 -4.04 12.34
CA GLU A 258 -12.78 -3.01 11.94
C GLU A 258 -12.40 -3.14 10.47
N LEU A 259 -12.10 -1.99 9.85
CA LEU A 259 -11.47 -1.88 8.54
C LEU A 259 -10.36 -0.84 8.63
N ARG A 260 -9.11 -1.27 8.47
CA ARG A 260 -7.96 -0.36 8.57
C ARG A 260 -7.83 0.51 7.33
N LEU A 261 -7.50 1.78 7.51
CA LEU A 261 -7.36 2.72 6.40
C LEU A 261 -6.26 2.32 5.41
N LYS A 262 -5.24 1.61 5.88
CA LYS A 262 -4.19 1.03 5.03
C LYS A 262 -4.75 0.02 4.01
N GLU A 263 -5.84 -0.68 4.35
CA GLU A 263 -6.44 -1.72 3.50
C GLU A 263 -7.23 -1.15 2.32
N PHE A 264 -7.60 0.15 2.33
CA PHE A 264 -8.37 0.75 1.24
C PHE A 264 -7.89 2.15 0.82
N GLY A 265 -6.59 2.43 1.04
CA GLY A 265 -5.89 3.53 0.39
C GLY A 265 -6.12 4.93 0.97
N LEU A 266 -6.63 5.05 2.20
CA LEU A 266 -6.89 6.35 2.84
C LEU A 266 -5.88 6.72 3.93
N TRP A 267 -4.83 5.93 4.13
CA TRP A 267 -3.85 6.13 5.19
C TRP A 267 -3.03 7.40 5.02
N ASP A 268 -2.44 7.59 3.87
CA ASP A 268 -1.42 8.62 3.67
C ASP A 268 -1.99 10.04 3.69
N GLU A 269 -3.20 10.22 3.15
CA GLU A 269 -3.90 11.51 3.21
C GLU A 269 -4.24 11.89 4.66
N LEU A 270 -4.66 10.90 5.44
CA LEU A 270 -4.92 11.08 6.86
C LEU A 270 -3.63 11.33 7.63
N GLU A 271 -2.56 10.60 7.37
CA GLU A 271 -1.27 10.76 8.04
C GLU A 271 -0.66 12.15 7.76
N GLU A 272 -0.72 12.61 6.52
CA GLU A 272 -0.29 13.97 6.18
C GLU A 272 -1.12 15.03 6.90
N HIS A 273 -2.45 14.87 6.91
CA HIS A 273 -3.34 15.78 7.61
C HIS A 273 -3.06 15.78 9.13
N TRP A 274 -2.89 14.59 9.72
CA TRP A 274 -2.58 14.43 11.14
C TRP A 274 -1.27 15.15 11.51
N ASN A 275 -0.20 14.90 10.78
CA ASN A 275 1.11 15.48 11.05
C ASN A 275 1.14 17.00 10.83
N THR A 276 0.39 17.49 9.83
CA THR A 276 0.43 18.92 9.45
C THR A 276 -0.52 19.77 10.29
N HIS A 277 -1.69 19.26 10.66
CA HIS A 277 -2.76 20.07 11.27
C HIS A 277 -3.11 19.63 12.68
N ILE A 278 -3.06 18.33 13.01
CA ILE A 278 -3.49 17.82 14.31
C ILE A 278 -2.33 17.77 15.31
N TYR A 279 -1.16 17.32 14.87
CA TYR A 279 0.02 17.24 15.73
C TYR A 279 0.42 18.59 16.37
N PRO A 280 0.39 19.74 15.67
CA PRO A 280 0.62 21.04 16.31
C PRO A 280 -0.35 21.34 17.45
N ILE A 281 -1.64 21.05 17.30
CA ILE A 281 -2.66 21.23 18.35
C ILE A 281 -2.35 20.33 19.56
N VAL A 282 -2.05 19.05 19.28
CA VAL A 282 -1.70 18.08 20.33
C VAL A 282 -0.46 18.51 21.11
N SER A 283 0.58 18.98 20.41
CA SER A 283 1.82 19.44 21.01
C SER A 283 1.66 20.71 21.83
N GLU A 284 0.78 21.61 21.40
CA GLU A 284 0.46 22.82 22.14
C GLU A 284 -0.29 22.49 23.44
N PHE A 285 -1.31 21.65 23.38
CA PHE A 285 -2.19 21.37 24.51
C PHE A 285 -1.57 20.43 25.55
N TRP A 286 -0.95 19.31 25.10
CA TRP A 286 -0.31 18.32 25.99
C TRP A 286 1.21 18.43 26.00
N ASN A 287 1.78 19.59 26.11
CA ASN A 287 3.22 19.80 26.16
C ASN A 287 3.83 19.28 27.48
N PRO A 288 4.88 18.44 27.47
CA PRO A 288 5.58 17.89 26.33
C PRO A 288 4.98 16.53 25.90
N CYS A 289 4.14 16.51 24.90
CA CYS A 289 3.67 15.28 24.31
C CYS A 289 4.64 14.81 23.21
N HIS A 290 5.34 13.74 23.43
CA HIS A 290 6.22 13.11 22.45
C HIS A 290 5.42 12.14 21.56
N MET A 291 4.40 12.66 20.88
CA MET A 291 3.64 11.94 19.89
C MET A 291 4.36 11.99 18.54
N TRP A 292 4.62 10.84 17.94
CA TRP A 292 5.30 10.71 16.66
C TRP A 292 4.33 10.18 15.60
N GLY A 293 3.56 11.06 14.96
CA GLY A 293 2.67 10.69 13.88
C GLY A 293 1.55 9.70 14.28
N MET A 294 1.04 8.98 13.30
CA MET A 294 0.01 7.97 13.47
C MET A 294 0.60 6.56 13.55
N ARG A 295 0.04 5.74 14.45
CA ARG A 295 0.33 4.31 14.54
C ARG A 295 -0.67 3.47 13.74
N ASP A 296 -1.96 3.77 13.91
CA ASP A 296 -3.04 3.06 13.24
C ASP A 296 -4.25 3.97 13.05
N ALA A 297 -5.07 3.68 12.06
CA ALA A 297 -6.36 4.33 11.86
C ALA A 297 -7.33 3.31 11.21
N PHE A 298 -8.52 3.22 11.77
CA PHE A 298 -9.51 2.23 11.33
C PHE A 298 -10.92 2.71 11.53
N LEU A 299 -11.80 2.26 10.64
CA LEU A 299 -13.24 2.40 10.78
C LEU A 299 -13.78 1.27 11.65
N ILE A 300 -14.71 1.60 12.54
CA ILE A 300 -15.47 0.62 13.30
C ILE A 300 -16.91 0.69 12.82
N LYS A 301 -17.47 -0.48 12.48
CA LYS A 301 -18.86 -0.65 12.08
C LYS A 301 -19.65 -1.37 13.16
N TYR A 302 -20.79 -0.80 13.55
CA TYR A 302 -21.73 -1.41 14.48
C TYR A 302 -23.01 -1.74 13.72
N GLU A 303 -23.43 -3.00 13.79
CA GLU A 303 -24.61 -3.55 13.09
C GLU A 303 -25.48 -4.36 14.05
N MET A 304 -26.78 -4.37 13.82
CA MET A 304 -27.78 -5.00 14.74
C MET A 304 -27.60 -6.51 14.86
N ASP A 305 -27.13 -7.16 13.82
CA ASP A 305 -26.95 -8.62 13.75
C ASP A 305 -25.52 -9.09 14.00
N LYS A 306 -24.61 -8.16 14.23
CA LYS A 306 -23.20 -8.44 14.52
C LYS A 306 -22.76 -7.79 15.83
N GLN A 307 -21.87 -6.81 15.74
CA GLN A 307 -21.39 -6.05 16.89
C GLN A 307 -22.26 -4.82 17.09
N ARG A 308 -22.83 -4.65 18.29
CA ARG A 308 -23.68 -3.51 18.63
C ARG A 308 -23.03 -2.47 19.50
N ASP A 309 -22.01 -2.85 20.25
CA ASP A 309 -21.35 -2.01 21.25
C ASP A 309 -19.87 -2.29 21.35
N LEU A 310 -19.21 -1.53 22.20
CA LEU A 310 -17.82 -1.77 22.56
C LEU A 310 -17.69 -1.58 24.07
N PRO A 311 -17.19 -2.58 24.82
CA PRO A 311 -17.11 -2.52 26.27
C PRO A 311 -16.12 -1.46 26.74
N LEU A 312 -16.18 -1.10 28.03
CA LEU A 312 -15.24 -0.16 28.65
C LEU A 312 -13.80 -0.63 28.46
N HIS A 313 -12.99 0.20 27.85
CA HIS A 313 -11.58 -0.06 27.56
C HIS A 313 -10.76 1.21 27.49
N ASN A 314 -9.47 1.05 27.40
CA ASN A 314 -8.48 2.08 27.07
C ASN A 314 -7.78 1.73 25.79
N ASP A 315 -7.37 2.73 25.03
CA ASP A 315 -6.69 2.55 23.77
C ASP A 315 -5.19 2.32 23.94
N ALA A 316 -4.61 1.57 22.99
CA ALA A 316 -3.16 1.41 22.89
C ALA A 316 -2.51 2.61 22.15
N SER A 317 -2.86 3.82 22.53
CA SER A 317 -2.47 5.09 21.87
C SER A 317 -2.13 6.13 22.92
N LEU A 318 -1.18 7.03 22.65
CA LEU A 318 -0.93 8.18 23.53
C LEU A 318 -2.08 9.18 23.45
N VAL A 319 -2.41 9.58 22.23
CA VAL A 319 -3.56 10.42 21.92
C VAL A 319 -4.43 9.70 20.90
N THR A 320 -5.70 9.52 21.23
CA THR A 320 -6.70 8.96 20.33
C THR A 320 -7.55 10.06 19.73
N GLY A 321 -7.80 9.98 18.43
CA GLY A 321 -8.85 10.73 17.74
C GLY A 321 -10.05 9.83 17.48
N SER A 322 -11.25 10.30 17.82
CA SER A 322 -12.51 9.62 17.51
C SER A 322 -13.44 10.53 16.73
N VAL A 323 -13.81 10.10 15.52
CA VAL A 323 -14.69 10.86 14.62
C VAL A 323 -16.02 10.15 14.43
N LYS A 324 -17.13 10.87 14.65
CA LYS A 324 -18.48 10.40 14.34
C LYS A 324 -18.73 10.60 12.84
N LEU A 325 -18.98 9.51 12.10
CA LEU A 325 -19.14 9.56 10.65
C LEU A 325 -20.60 9.63 10.19
N ASN A 326 -21.56 9.18 10.99
CA ASN A 326 -22.99 9.26 10.71
C ASN A 326 -23.80 9.42 12.01
N ASP A 327 -25.10 9.66 11.90
CA ASP A 327 -26.04 9.72 13.03
C ASP A 327 -27.45 9.16 12.73
N ASP A 328 -27.59 8.45 11.62
CA ASP A 328 -28.81 7.74 11.21
C ASP A 328 -28.99 6.39 11.94
N TYR A 329 -28.68 6.37 13.24
CA TYR A 329 -28.81 5.22 14.14
C TYR A 329 -29.31 5.67 15.51
N GLU A 330 -29.80 4.73 16.33
CA GLU A 330 -30.24 4.96 17.71
C GLU A 330 -29.31 4.21 18.70
N GLY A 331 -28.99 4.80 19.85
CA GLY A 331 -27.99 4.28 20.78
C GLY A 331 -26.56 4.57 20.33
N GLY A 332 -25.63 3.66 20.56
CA GLY A 332 -24.25 3.74 20.04
C GLY A 332 -23.45 4.97 20.53
N VAL A 333 -23.78 5.51 21.70
CA VAL A 333 -23.12 6.69 22.25
C VAL A 333 -21.73 6.35 22.77
N LEU A 334 -20.72 7.13 22.39
CA LEU A 334 -19.40 7.06 22.98
C LEU A 334 -19.41 7.78 24.34
N GLU A 335 -19.14 7.05 25.40
CA GLU A 335 -19.18 7.55 26.76
C GLU A 335 -17.82 7.44 27.44
N PHE A 336 -17.50 8.49 28.23
CA PHE A 336 -16.32 8.58 29.09
C PHE A 336 -16.81 8.71 30.56
N PRO A 337 -17.01 7.57 31.26
CA PRO A 337 -17.64 7.58 32.58
C PRO A 337 -16.90 8.41 33.60
N ARG A 338 -15.56 8.42 33.59
CA ARG A 338 -14.74 9.19 34.54
C ARG A 338 -14.88 10.69 34.31
N GLN A 339 -14.90 11.13 33.05
CA GLN A 339 -15.07 12.54 32.65
C GLN A 339 -16.53 12.99 32.70
N LYS A 340 -17.48 12.08 32.91
CA LYS A 340 -18.93 12.33 32.83
C LYS A 340 -19.33 12.98 31.50
N PHE A 341 -18.69 12.57 30.43
CA PHE A 341 -18.86 13.11 29.07
C PHE A 341 -19.39 12.05 28.12
N SER A 342 -20.17 12.49 27.13
CA SER A 342 -20.61 11.63 26.01
C SER A 342 -20.60 12.43 24.70
N ASN A 343 -20.45 11.71 23.57
CA ASN A 343 -20.48 12.32 22.25
C ASN A 343 -21.88 12.44 21.64
N LYS A 344 -22.94 12.32 22.45
CA LYS A 344 -24.33 12.32 21.98
C LYS A 344 -24.64 13.53 21.10
N ASP A 345 -24.25 14.71 21.55
CA ASP A 345 -24.54 15.99 20.90
C ASP A 345 -23.40 16.49 20.01
N ILE A 346 -22.38 15.66 19.79
CA ILE A 346 -21.26 16.02 18.89
C ILE A 346 -21.70 15.81 17.43
N PRO A 347 -21.56 16.86 16.59
CA PRO A 347 -21.90 16.76 15.16
C PRO A 347 -21.04 15.74 14.38
N ILE A 348 -21.56 15.28 13.25
CA ILE A 348 -20.83 14.46 12.27
C ILE A 348 -19.60 15.23 11.79
N GLY A 349 -18.48 14.53 11.59
CA GLY A 349 -17.25 15.07 11.04
C GLY A 349 -16.38 15.83 12.04
N LYS A 350 -16.82 15.97 13.30
CA LYS A 350 -15.97 16.45 14.37
C LYS A 350 -15.12 15.32 14.96
N CYS A 351 -13.89 15.65 15.36
CA CYS A 351 -12.98 14.72 16.03
C CYS A 351 -12.82 15.09 17.50
N ILE A 352 -13.02 14.12 18.38
CA ILE A 352 -12.67 14.23 19.80
C ILE A 352 -11.26 13.67 19.94
N LEU A 353 -10.33 14.49 20.47
CA LEU A 353 -8.98 14.09 20.85
C LEU A 353 -8.90 13.89 22.35
N PHE A 354 -8.30 12.79 22.80
CA PHE A 354 -8.15 12.48 24.21
C PHE A 354 -6.95 11.55 24.47
N PRO A 355 -6.36 11.54 25.70
CA PRO A 355 -5.35 10.57 26.08
C PRO A 355 -5.90 9.14 26.02
N GLY A 356 -5.34 8.29 25.16
CA GLY A 356 -5.87 6.94 24.93
C GLY A 356 -5.64 5.98 26.09
N GLN A 357 -4.56 6.18 26.86
CA GLN A 357 -4.18 5.29 27.96
C GLN A 357 -4.83 5.70 29.28
N VAL A 358 -4.88 4.84 30.23
CA VAL A 358 -5.22 4.88 31.64
C VAL A 358 -6.33 5.84 32.08
N THR A 359 -6.33 7.11 31.67
CA THR A 359 -7.17 8.15 32.23
C THR A 359 -8.54 8.29 31.56
N HIS A 360 -8.65 7.96 30.29
CA HIS A 360 -9.82 8.16 29.46
C HIS A 360 -10.42 6.82 29.01
N GLY A 361 -10.70 5.93 29.97
CA GLY A 361 -11.47 4.72 29.70
C GLY A 361 -12.84 5.08 29.13
N HIS A 362 -13.19 4.46 28.00
CA HIS A 362 -14.41 4.78 27.26
C HIS A 362 -15.11 3.52 26.73
N LEU A 363 -16.36 3.66 26.38
CA LEU A 363 -17.20 2.59 25.83
C LEU A 363 -18.12 3.16 24.74
N SER A 364 -18.59 2.28 23.86
CA SER A 364 -19.73 2.61 23.00
C SER A 364 -20.95 1.85 23.47
N THR A 365 -22.03 2.55 23.82
CA THR A 365 -23.29 1.90 24.18
C THR A 365 -23.85 1.11 22.99
N SER A 366 -24.73 0.13 23.26
CA SER A 366 -25.33 -0.67 22.19
C SER A 366 -26.20 0.20 21.28
N ILE A 367 -26.06 0.01 19.95
CA ILE A 367 -27.03 0.52 18.99
C ILE A 367 -28.34 -0.27 19.14
N THR A 368 -29.46 0.42 18.98
CA THR A 368 -30.81 -0.17 19.04
C THR A 368 -31.54 -0.12 17.70
N LYS A 369 -30.96 0.65 16.74
CA LYS A 369 -31.47 0.75 15.37
C LYS A 369 -30.37 1.33 14.44
N GLY A 370 -30.41 0.96 13.16
CA GLY A 370 -29.52 1.48 12.13
C GLY A 370 -28.12 0.85 12.15
N THR A 371 -27.19 1.52 11.50
CA THR A 371 -25.76 1.14 11.44
C THR A 371 -24.92 2.35 11.81
N LYS A 372 -23.99 2.18 12.75
CA LYS A 372 -23.07 3.25 13.16
C LYS A 372 -21.69 3.03 12.56
N TYR A 373 -21.08 4.12 12.09
CA TYR A 373 -19.69 4.19 11.69
C TYR A 373 -18.93 5.22 12.49
N SER A 374 -17.74 4.86 12.93
CA SER A 374 -16.77 5.78 13.54
C SER A 374 -15.37 5.56 12.98
N LEU A 375 -14.59 6.62 12.86
CA LEU A 375 -13.18 6.55 12.57
C LEU A 375 -12.41 6.72 13.87
N THR A 376 -11.53 5.76 14.16
CA THR A 376 -10.58 5.82 15.29
C THR A 376 -9.18 6.01 14.74
N ILE A 377 -8.41 6.93 15.33
CA ILE A 377 -7.07 7.28 14.94
C ILE A 377 -6.18 7.15 16.16
N TRP A 378 -5.14 6.33 16.07
CA TRP A 378 -4.17 6.12 17.13
C TRP A 378 -2.84 6.77 16.80
N SER A 379 -2.36 7.63 17.70
CA SER A 379 -1.01 8.17 17.62
C SER A 379 0.03 7.09 17.92
N GLN A 380 1.26 7.27 17.39
CA GLN A 380 2.39 6.44 17.78
C GLN A 380 2.74 6.66 19.26
N ARG A 381 3.26 5.59 19.87
CA ARG A 381 4.01 5.63 21.11
C ARG A 381 5.47 6.00 20.80
N TYR A 382 6.31 6.15 21.82
CA TYR A 382 7.74 6.42 21.68
C TYR A 382 8.45 5.59 20.61
N SER A 383 9.52 6.17 20.04
CA SER A 383 10.46 5.56 19.09
C SER A 383 11.26 4.36 19.66
N GLY A 384 10.63 3.46 20.36
CA GLY A 384 11.21 2.22 20.88
C GLY A 384 10.31 1.03 20.69
N ASP A 385 9.09 1.26 20.25
CA ASP A 385 8.08 0.22 20.02
C ASP A 385 8.09 -0.28 18.56
N ASN A 386 9.27 -0.51 18.00
CA ASN A 386 9.43 -1.43 16.88
C ASN A 386 9.32 -2.84 17.47
N ILE A 387 8.09 -3.29 17.67
CA ILE A 387 7.75 -4.70 17.90
C ILE A 387 6.84 -5.15 16.78
#